data_8f2819e6de7dd91c6fe050aab8922234
#
_entry.id   8f2819e6de7dd91c6fe050aab8922234
#
_cell.length_a   1.000
_cell.length_b   1.000
_cell.length_c   1.000
_cell.angle_alpha   90.00
_cell.angle_beta   90.00
_cell.angle_gamma   90.00
#
_symmetry.space_group_name_H-M   'P 1'
#
loop_
_entity.id
_entity.type
_entity.pdbx_description
1 polymer ?
#
loop_
_entity_poly.entity_id
_entity_poly.type
_entity_poly.pdbx_seq_one_letter_code
_entity_poly.pdbx_strand_id
1 'polypeptide(L)'
;MGWKDGKKPEQYLFTITKDFSEDWHILKEKAKKEKLNISDALRSAVSSRIETNRLKNALILSPHTDDAELGCGGTISKMVEDGWHVHVMYFSAVGDRYPNLAEEAANSGKILGVTHEILDFETRFFPRDRQAILQVLYDHSRKNQYDIVFTPTTTDIHQDHGVVTSEAKRAFRNCTLLGYELPWNNLSVSLNCFIPLEERHVKKKILALDCYNSQKHNPYFNEKFFRSVVKMRGIQLANEYAEGFETIKVRLDQLI
;
A
#
# COMPACT_ATOMS: atom_id res chain seq x y z
N MET A 1 -21.57 25.64 25.00
CA MET A 1 -20.23 26.20 24.80
C MET A 1 -20.37 27.51 24.04
N GLY A 2 -20.11 28.65 24.68
CA GLY A 2 -20.23 29.97 24.07
C GLY A 2 -19.01 30.29 23.21
N TRP A 3 -19.23 30.97 22.11
CA TRP A 3 -18.22 31.45 21.17
C TRP A 3 -17.33 32.47 21.86
N LYS A 4 -16.02 32.22 21.89
CA LYS A 4 -15.06 33.09 22.58
C LYS A 4 -14.60 34.32 21.80
N ASP A 5 -14.89 34.46 20.48
CA ASP A 5 -14.28 35.53 19.66
C ASP A 5 -15.26 36.45 18.91
N GLY A 6 -16.53 36.49 19.27
CA GLY A 6 -17.51 37.51 18.79
C GLY A 6 -17.73 37.59 17.26
N LYS A 7 -17.11 36.73 16.46
CA LYS A 7 -17.32 36.69 15.01
C LYS A 7 -18.55 35.84 14.70
N LYS A 8 -19.55 36.46 14.02
CA LYS A 8 -20.69 35.72 13.46
C LYS A 8 -20.14 34.70 12.43
N PRO A 9 -20.69 33.46 12.39
CA PRO A 9 -20.30 32.49 11.36
C PRO A 9 -20.63 33.11 9.99
N GLU A 10 -19.65 33.02 9.06
CA GLU A 10 -19.88 33.41 7.67
C GLU A 10 -21.09 32.59 7.15
N GLN A 11 -22.13 33.27 6.69
CA GLN A 11 -23.25 32.62 6.04
C GLN A 11 -22.87 32.36 4.59
N TYR A 12 -22.56 31.12 4.26
CA TYR A 12 -22.37 30.70 2.88
C TYR A 12 -23.73 30.51 2.22
N LEU A 13 -24.07 31.36 1.24
CA LEU A 13 -25.22 31.18 0.37
C LEU A 13 -24.86 30.18 -0.72
N PHE A 14 -25.45 29.01 -0.69
CA PHE A 14 -25.36 28.04 -1.78
C PHE A 14 -26.43 28.34 -2.82
N THR A 15 -26.00 28.65 -4.04
CA THR A 15 -26.91 28.73 -5.18
C THR A 15 -27.05 27.31 -5.75
N ILE A 16 -28.29 26.80 -5.73
CA ILE A 16 -28.60 25.50 -6.32
C ILE A 16 -28.72 25.70 -7.84
N THR A 17 -27.76 25.21 -8.61
CA THR A 17 -27.80 25.20 -10.07
C THR A 17 -28.73 24.09 -10.57
N LYS A 18 -29.11 24.15 -11.87
CA LYS A 18 -29.99 23.15 -12.47
C LYS A 18 -29.41 21.73 -12.41
N ASP A 19 -28.10 21.62 -12.49
CA ASP A 19 -27.35 20.34 -12.42
C ASP A 19 -27.32 19.75 -10.99
N PHE A 20 -27.59 20.57 -9.98
CA PHE A 20 -27.65 20.16 -8.56
C PHE A 20 -29.06 19.81 -8.09
N SER A 21 -30.07 19.94 -8.95
CA SER A 21 -31.48 19.77 -8.57
C SER A 21 -31.84 18.33 -8.21
N GLU A 22 -31.26 17.34 -8.91
CA GLU A 22 -31.47 15.92 -8.61
C GLU A 22 -30.80 15.52 -7.29
N ASP A 23 -29.54 15.90 -7.10
CA ASP A 23 -28.80 15.64 -5.85
C ASP A 23 -29.48 16.29 -4.65
N TRP A 24 -30.03 17.49 -4.85
CA TRP A 24 -30.80 18.20 -3.81
C TRP A 24 -32.10 17.48 -3.44
N HIS A 25 -32.77 16.90 -4.43
CA HIS A 25 -33.98 16.10 -4.20
C HIS A 25 -33.65 14.82 -3.41
N ILE A 26 -32.60 14.11 -3.80
CA ILE A 26 -32.09 12.92 -3.10
C ILE A 26 -31.72 13.25 -1.65
N LEU A 27 -31.04 14.37 -1.42
CA LEU A 27 -30.66 14.83 -0.08
C LEU A 27 -31.87 15.09 0.80
N LYS A 28 -32.94 15.74 0.26
CA LYS A 28 -34.18 15.98 0.99
C LYS A 28 -34.92 14.71 1.38
N GLU A 29 -35.00 13.74 0.48
CA GLU A 29 -35.59 12.43 0.73
C GLU A 29 -34.80 11.66 1.80
N LYS A 30 -33.47 11.69 1.73
CA LYS A 30 -32.59 11.11 2.76
C LYS A 30 -32.77 11.77 4.11
N ALA A 31 -32.80 13.10 4.18
CA ALA A 31 -33.05 13.86 5.41
C ALA A 31 -34.38 13.49 6.05
N LYS A 32 -35.46 13.39 5.23
CA LYS A 32 -36.79 13.00 5.69
C LYS A 32 -36.82 11.57 6.23
N LYS A 33 -36.16 10.62 5.53
CA LYS A 33 -36.06 9.20 5.93
C LYS A 33 -35.31 9.03 7.25
N GLU A 34 -34.23 9.78 7.43
CA GLU A 34 -33.37 9.72 8.62
C GLU A 34 -33.80 10.65 9.74
N LYS A 35 -34.93 11.40 9.57
CA LYS A 35 -35.45 12.40 10.52
C LYS A 35 -34.42 13.48 10.89
N LEU A 36 -33.57 13.85 9.94
CA LEU A 36 -32.56 14.90 10.07
C LEU A 36 -33.07 16.21 9.50
N ASN A 37 -32.60 17.36 10.03
CA ASN A 37 -32.74 18.60 9.30
C ASN A 37 -31.79 18.65 8.10
N ILE A 38 -32.07 19.51 7.12
CA ILE A 38 -31.30 19.59 5.87
C ILE A 38 -29.83 19.96 6.11
N SER A 39 -29.56 20.82 7.12
CA SER A 39 -28.17 21.19 7.46
C SER A 39 -27.37 19.99 7.98
N ASP A 40 -27.99 19.14 8.79
CA ASP A 40 -27.31 17.93 9.31
C ASP A 40 -27.16 16.86 8.22
N ALA A 41 -28.17 16.73 7.34
CA ALA A 41 -28.06 15.84 6.17
C ALA A 41 -26.95 16.31 5.20
N LEU A 42 -26.80 17.62 4.97
CA LEU A 42 -25.71 18.21 4.21
C LEU A 42 -24.35 17.94 4.87
N ARG A 43 -24.23 18.18 6.17
CA ARG A 43 -23.00 17.90 6.92
C ARG A 43 -22.64 16.43 6.81
N SER A 44 -23.61 15.54 7.01
CA SER A 44 -23.41 14.09 6.88
C SER A 44 -22.96 13.72 5.45
N ALA A 45 -23.59 14.27 4.42
CA ALA A 45 -23.22 14.02 3.03
C ALA A 45 -21.82 14.56 2.69
N VAL A 46 -21.48 15.77 3.16
CA VAL A 46 -20.14 16.36 2.99
C VAL A 46 -19.10 15.57 3.77
N SER A 47 -19.36 15.20 5.01
CA SER A 47 -18.45 14.36 5.81
C SER A 47 -18.22 13.01 5.16
N SER A 48 -19.28 12.33 4.72
CA SER A 48 -19.19 11.07 3.97
C SER A 48 -18.37 11.22 2.69
N ARG A 49 -18.56 12.33 1.94
CA ARG A 49 -17.79 12.62 0.72
C ARG A 49 -16.31 12.92 1.01
N ILE A 50 -16.03 13.61 2.12
CA ILE A 50 -14.65 13.86 2.58
C ILE A 50 -14.01 12.53 3.02
N GLU A 51 -14.74 11.68 3.73
CA GLU A 51 -14.27 10.35 4.14
C GLU A 51 -14.05 9.42 2.93
N THR A 52 -14.96 9.42 1.94
CA THR A 52 -14.79 8.65 0.70
C THR A 52 -13.70 9.20 -0.21
N ASN A 53 -13.38 10.50 -0.14
CA ASN A 53 -12.28 11.14 -0.87
C ASN A 53 -10.97 11.21 -0.05
N ARG A 54 -10.91 10.60 1.11
CA ARG A 54 -9.64 10.48 1.83
C ARG A 54 -8.65 9.73 0.93
N LEU A 55 -7.49 10.34 0.71
CA LEU A 55 -6.39 9.66 0.05
C LEU A 55 -6.11 8.35 0.79
N LYS A 56 -6.24 7.25 0.09
CA LYS A 56 -5.91 5.93 0.62
C LYS A 56 -4.40 5.79 0.70
N ASN A 57 -3.91 5.29 1.82
CA ASN A 57 -2.49 5.16 2.08
C ASN A 57 -2.09 3.69 2.16
N ALA A 58 -1.04 3.32 1.43
CA ALA A 58 -0.43 2.01 1.51
C ALA A 58 1.03 2.12 1.96
N LEU A 59 1.45 1.17 2.80
CA LEU A 59 2.84 0.99 3.19
C LEU A 59 3.34 -0.35 2.67
N ILE A 60 4.49 -0.33 2.00
CA ILE A 60 5.16 -1.54 1.54
C ILE A 60 6.44 -1.71 2.36
N LEU A 61 6.52 -2.79 3.10
CA LEU A 61 7.70 -3.14 3.89
C LEU A 61 8.61 -4.03 3.06
N SER A 62 9.75 -3.52 2.69
CA SER A 62 10.76 -4.20 1.85
C SER A 62 12.00 -4.49 2.70
N PRO A 63 12.22 -5.72 3.16
CA PRO A 63 13.42 -6.06 3.92
C PRO A 63 14.72 -5.66 3.21
N HIS A 64 14.81 -5.91 1.92
CA HIS A 64 15.90 -5.45 1.06
C HIS A 64 15.36 -4.57 -0.06
N THR A 65 16.23 -4.01 -0.88
CA THR A 65 15.89 -2.93 -1.81
C THR A 65 15.04 -3.33 -3.02
N ASP A 66 14.87 -4.58 -3.35
CA ASP A 66 14.13 -5.07 -4.52
C ASP A 66 12.90 -5.92 -4.18
N ASP A 67 12.74 -6.31 -2.91
CA ASP A 67 11.68 -7.22 -2.48
C ASP A 67 10.27 -6.67 -2.76
N ALA A 68 10.06 -5.36 -2.56
CA ALA A 68 8.77 -4.71 -2.81
C ALA A 68 8.38 -4.79 -4.29
N GLU A 69 9.31 -4.48 -5.17
CA GLU A 69 9.08 -4.53 -6.61
C GLU A 69 8.87 -5.96 -7.11
N LEU A 70 9.68 -6.89 -6.60
CA LEU A 70 9.57 -8.31 -6.93
C LEU A 70 8.24 -8.90 -6.47
N GLY A 71 7.84 -8.61 -5.23
CA GLY A 71 6.62 -9.17 -4.64
C GLY A 71 5.32 -8.49 -5.10
N CYS A 72 5.31 -7.16 -5.21
CA CYS A 72 4.07 -6.40 -5.46
C CYS A 72 4.23 -5.16 -6.35
N GLY A 73 5.25 -5.09 -7.21
CA GLY A 73 5.49 -3.94 -8.09
C GLY A 73 4.35 -3.61 -9.05
N GLY A 74 3.64 -4.62 -9.54
CA GLY A 74 2.45 -4.43 -10.36
C GLY A 74 1.27 -3.84 -9.57
N THR A 75 1.06 -4.33 -8.36
CA THR A 75 0.07 -3.81 -7.42
C THR A 75 0.38 -2.38 -7.02
N ILE A 76 1.65 -2.06 -6.71
CA ILE A 76 2.10 -0.69 -6.45
C ILE A 76 1.76 0.22 -7.62
N SER A 77 2.11 -0.19 -8.85
CA SER A 77 1.80 0.58 -10.07
C SER A 77 0.31 0.85 -10.22
N LYS A 78 -0.53 -0.18 -9.99
CA LYS A 78 -1.98 -0.04 -10.04
C LYS A 78 -2.51 0.88 -8.94
N MET A 79 -2.05 0.73 -7.70
CA MET A 79 -2.50 1.57 -6.59
C MET A 79 -2.18 3.04 -6.83
N VAL A 80 -0.98 3.35 -7.32
CA VAL A 80 -0.61 4.74 -7.68
C VAL A 80 -1.50 5.28 -8.79
N GLU A 81 -1.81 4.48 -9.81
CA GLU A 81 -2.75 4.86 -10.88
C GLU A 81 -4.17 5.11 -10.33
N ASP A 82 -4.61 4.30 -9.36
CA ASP A 82 -5.91 4.44 -8.69
C ASP A 82 -5.92 5.58 -7.63
N GLY A 83 -4.85 6.40 -7.56
CA GLY A 83 -4.77 7.60 -6.70
C GLY A 83 -4.37 7.32 -5.25
N TRP A 84 -3.84 6.13 -4.93
CA TRP A 84 -3.29 5.86 -3.62
C TRP A 84 -1.96 6.57 -3.42
N HIS A 85 -1.73 7.03 -2.20
CA HIS A 85 -0.39 7.39 -1.75
C HIS A 85 0.31 6.10 -1.27
N VAL A 86 1.34 5.69 -1.99
CA VAL A 86 2.12 4.49 -1.66
C VAL A 86 3.49 4.92 -1.14
N HIS A 87 3.83 4.41 0.04
CA HIS A 87 5.14 4.59 0.66
C HIS A 87 5.87 3.26 0.76
N VAL A 88 7.14 3.21 0.35
CA VAL A 88 7.99 2.02 0.45
C VAL A 88 9.05 2.27 1.52
N MET A 89 9.13 1.38 2.51
CA MET A 89 10.17 1.36 3.53
C MET A 89 11.14 0.23 3.25
N TYR A 90 12.33 0.58 2.79
CA TYR A 90 13.44 -0.36 2.61
C TYR A 90 14.23 -0.43 3.91
N PHE A 91 14.34 -1.64 4.50
CA PHE A 91 15.04 -1.80 5.78
C PHE A 91 16.56 -1.85 5.61
N SER A 92 17.04 -2.33 4.48
CA SER A 92 18.47 -2.42 4.20
C SER A 92 18.76 -2.10 2.74
N ALA A 93 19.70 -1.18 2.53
CA ALA A 93 20.43 -1.00 1.28
C ALA A 93 21.94 -1.18 1.51
N VAL A 94 22.30 -1.82 2.64
CA VAL A 94 23.68 -1.95 3.09
C VAL A 94 24.28 -3.22 2.51
N GLY A 95 25.36 -3.05 1.79
CA GLY A 95 26.21 -4.14 1.33
C GLY A 95 27.45 -3.58 0.69
N ASP A 96 28.61 -3.82 1.28
CA ASP A 96 29.93 -3.44 0.72
C ASP A 96 30.08 -3.90 -0.73
N ARG A 97 29.34 -4.96 -1.09
CA ARG A 97 29.39 -5.57 -2.42
C ARG A 97 28.61 -4.77 -3.49
N TYR A 98 27.62 -3.99 -3.09
CA TYR A 98 26.73 -3.27 -4.01
C TYR A 98 26.45 -1.84 -3.52
N PRO A 99 27.40 -0.92 -3.72
CA PRO A 99 27.29 0.45 -3.17
C PRO A 99 26.17 1.28 -3.79
N ASN A 100 25.62 0.85 -4.93
CA ASN A 100 24.60 1.60 -5.67
C ASN A 100 23.14 1.21 -5.31
N LEU A 101 22.92 0.27 -4.39
CA LEU A 101 21.59 -0.25 -4.06
C LEU A 101 20.59 0.85 -3.67
N ALA A 102 21.02 1.83 -2.90
CA ALA A 102 20.17 2.94 -2.50
C ALA A 102 19.73 3.82 -3.69
N GLU A 103 20.66 4.06 -4.65
CA GLU A 103 20.35 4.80 -5.88
C GLU A 103 19.44 3.99 -6.81
N GLU A 104 19.68 2.69 -6.95
CA GLU A 104 18.83 1.78 -7.72
C GLU A 104 17.41 1.75 -7.17
N ALA A 105 17.23 1.63 -5.85
CA ALA A 105 15.93 1.70 -5.18
C ALA A 105 15.23 3.06 -5.38
N ALA A 106 15.97 4.17 -5.27
CA ALA A 106 15.43 5.50 -5.50
C ALA A 106 14.96 5.68 -6.96
N ASN A 107 15.69 5.14 -7.93
CA ASN A 107 15.32 5.19 -9.33
C ASN A 107 14.09 4.31 -9.63
N SER A 108 14.01 3.12 -9.04
CA SER A 108 12.83 2.25 -9.08
C SER A 108 11.60 2.95 -8.52
N GLY A 109 11.73 3.57 -7.35
CA GLY A 109 10.66 4.33 -6.71
C GLY A 109 10.13 5.49 -7.57
N LYS A 110 11.00 6.20 -8.29
CA LYS A 110 10.60 7.24 -9.26
C LYS A 110 9.76 6.66 -10.40
N ILE A 111 10.15 5.50 -10.93
CA ILE A 111 9.38 4.82 -12.00
C ILE A 111 8.02 4.43 -11.49
N LEU A 112 7.91 3.84 -10.30
CA LEU A 112 6.63 3.45 -9.71
C LEU A 112 5.77 4.65 -9.29
N GLY A 113 6.38 5.81 -8.99
CA GLY A 113 5.69 7.00 -8.51
C GLY A 113 5.38 6.94 -7.02
N VAL A 114 6.24 6.32 -6.23
CA VAL A 114 6.09 6.15 -4.79
C VAL A 114 6.99 7.10 -4.01
N THR A 115 6.62 7.38 -2.76
CA THR A 115 7.56 7.92 -1.77
C THR A 115 8.30 6.76 -1.11
N HIS A 116 9.53 6.99 -0.66
CA HIS A 116 10.28 5.94 0.01
C HIS A 116 11.21 6.49 1.09
N GLU A 117 11.59 5.60 1.99
CA GLU A 117 12.69 5.78 2.93
C GLU A 117 13.58 4.54 2.92
N ILE A 118 14.85 4.73 3.23
CA ILE A 118 15.84 3.65 3.30
C ILE A 118 16.47 3.71 4.69
N LEU A 119 16.37 2.59 5.40
CA LEU A 119 16.99 2.39 6.71
C LEU A 119 18.36 1.70 6.53
N ASP A 120 19.11 1.62 7.60
CA ASP A 120 20.50 1.14 7.60
C ASP A 120 20.72 -0.18 8.38
N PHE A 121 19.66 -0.99 8.51
CA PHE A 121 19.80 -2.31 9.13
C PHE A 121 20.70 -3.21 8.31
N GLU A 122 21.58 -3.94 9.01
CA GLU A 122 22.54 -4.83 8.38
C GLU A 122 21.85 -6.10 7.84
N THR A 123 21.94 -6.33 6.52
CA THR A 123 21.40 -7.53 5.85
C THR A 123 21.88 -8.82 6.56
N ARG A 124 20.96 -9.76 6.78
CA ARG A 124 21.14 -11.03 7.50
C ARG A 124 21.23 -10.93 9.03
N PHE A 125 21.21 -9.72 9.59
CA PHE A 125 21.30 -9.50 11.02
C PHE A 125 20.01 -8.93 11.65
N PHE A 126 18.88 -8.87 10.91
CA PHE A 126 17.60 -8.40 11.47
C PHE A 126 17.13 -9.16 12.69
N PRO A 127 17.40 -10.49 12.85
CA PRO A 127 17.10 -11.18 14.11
C PRO A 127 17.79 -10.58 15.34
N ARG A 128 19.01 -10.04 15.20
CA ARG A 128 19.73 -9.29 16.24
C ARG A 128 19.06 -7.96 16.55
N ASP A 129 18.60 -7.27 15.50
CA ASP A 129 18.10 -5.89 15.56
C ASP A 129 16.56 -5.84 15.70
N ARG A 130 15.92 -6.97 15.97
CA ARG A 130 14.47 -7.16 16.01
C ARG A 130 13.72 -6.09 16.81
N GLN A 131 14.23 -5.71 17.99
CA GLN A 131 13.57 -4.71 18.84
C GLN A 131 13.64 -3.31 18.23
N ALA A 132 14.75 -2.96 17.58
CA ALA A 132 14.91 -1.68 16.88
C ALA A 132 13.96 -1.61 15.67
N ILE A 133 13.85 -2.71 14.90
CA ILE A 133 12.90 -2.83 13.78
C ILE A 133 11.47 -2.64 14.28
N LEU A 134 11.07 -3.31 15.36
CA LEU A 134 9.74 -3.12 15.96
C LEU A 134 9.50 -1.66 16.34
N GLN A 135 10.50 -1.00 16.95
CA GLN A 135 10.35 0.39 17.38
C GLN A 135 10.13 1.33 16.19
N VAL A 136 10.90 1.17 15.11
CA VAL A 136 10.72 1.95 13.87
C VAL A 136 9.31 1.76 13.31
N LEU A 137 8.86 0.51 13.16
CA LEU A 137 7.52 0.19 12.66
C LEU A 137 6.42 0.76 13.57
N TYR A 138 6.59 0.68 14.88
CA TYR A 138 5.65 1.20 15.86
C TYR A 138 5.55 2.73 15.78
N ASP A 139 6.68 3.43 15.71
CA ASP A 139 6.71 4.88 15.58
C ASP A 139 6.09 5.33 14.25
N HIS A 140 6.34 4.59 13.18
CA HIS A 140 5.75 4.85 11.86
C HIS A 140 4.23 4.64 11.87
N SER A 141 3.75 3.59 12.52
CA SER A 141 2.31 3.29 12.65
C SER A 141 1.55 4.35 13.48
N ARG A 142 2.23 5.04 14.39
CA ARG A 142 1.63 6.12 15.20
C ARG A 142 1.62 7.47 14.52
N LYS A 143 2.59 7.73 13.67
CA LYS A 143 2.70 9.00 12.92
C LYS A 143 1.82 9.02 11.67
N ASN A 144 1.56 7.86 11.09
CA ASN A 144 0.87 7.72 9.81
C ASN A 144 -0.33 6.78 9.94
N GLN A 145 -1.39 7.07 9.17
CA GLN A 145 -2.53 6.18 9.04
C GLN A 145 -2.43 5.45 7.70
N TYR A 146 -2.34 4.12 7.76
CA TYR A 146 -2.35 3.25 6.60
C TYR A 146 -3.65 2.46 6.53
N ASP A 147 -4.20 2.33 5.34
CA ASP A 147 -5.36 1.48 5.06
C ASP A 147 -4.91 0.03 4.84
N ILE A 148 -3.74 -0.13 4.22
CA ILE A 148 -3.15 -1.43 3.93
C ILE A 148 -1.62 -1.39 4.09
N VAL A 149 -1.08 -2.47 4.63
CA VAL A 149 0.37 -2.70 4.74
C VAL A 149 0.70 -4.02 4.04
N PHE A 150 1.73 -3.99 3.20
CA PHE A 150 2.29 -5.17 2.56
C PHE A 150 3.62 -5.52 3.21
N THR A 151 3.87 -6.82 3.37
CA THR A 151 5.09 -7.38 3.97
C THR A 151 5.40 -8.70 3.25
N PRO A 152 6.58 -9.32 3.38
CA PRO A 152 6.75 -10.70 2.92
C PRO A 152 5.73 -11.65 3.55
N THR A 153 5.43 -12.78 2.89
CA THR A 153 4.55 -13.81 3.47
C THR A 153 5.07 -14.35 4.79
N THR A 154 4.19 -14.92 5.59
CA THR A 154 4.56 -15.52 6.90
C THR A 154 5.40 -16.79 6.76
N THR A 155 5.44 -17.38 5.56
CA THR A 155 6.18 -18.62 5.24
C THR A 155 7.47 -18.37 4.45
N ASP A 156 7.88 -17.10 4.30
CA ASP A 156 9.17 -16.77 3.71
C ASP A 156 10.32 -17.28 4.60
N ILE A 157 11.24 -18.06 4.02
CA ILE A 157 12.33 -18.70 4.75
C ILE A 157 13.51 -17.78 5.04
N HIS A 158 13.54 -16.56 4.47
CA HIS A 158 14.61 -15.62 4.75
C HIS A 158 14.42 -15.01 6.15
N GLN A 159 15.44 -15.12 7.00
CA GLN A 159 15.35 -14.68 8.41
C GLN A 159 14.98 -13.20 8.55
N ASP A 160 15.50 -12.31 7.69
CA ASP A 160 15.21 -10.88 7.74
C ASP A 160 13.73 -10.61 7.39
N HIS A 161 13.19 -11.31 6.38
CA HIS A 161 11.79 -11.24 6.00
C HIS A 161 10.88 -11.68 7.14
N GLY A 162 11.22 -12.80 7.78
CA GLY A 162 10.50 -13.31 8.94
C GLY A 162 10.45 -12.32 10.10
N VAL A 163 11.53 -11.56 10.34
CA VAL A 163 11.55 -10.50 11.37
C VAL A 163 10.63 -9.36 10.97
N VAL A 164 10.78 -8.80 9.77
CA VAL A 164 9.94 -7.67 9.31
C VAL A 164 8.46 -8.04 9.39
N THR A 165 8.07 -9.20 8.86
CA THR A 165 6.69 -9.68 8.88
C THR A 165 6.16 -9.88 10.32
N SER A 166 6.97 -10.47 11.20
CA SER A 166 6.59 -10.70 12.58
C SER A 166 6.36 -9.40 13.35
N GLU A 167 7.22 -8.41 13.14
CA GLU A 167 7.10 -7.12 13.82
C GLU A 167 6.02 -6.23 13.18
N ALA A 168 5.80 -6.33 11.88
CA ALA A 168 4.68 -5.68 11.20
C ALA A 168 3.32 -6.12 11.79
N LYS A 169 3.14 -7.41 12.05
CA LYS A 169 1.93 -7.95 12.71
C LYS A 169 1.68 -7.34 14.08
N ARG A 170 2.74 -6.98 14.81
CA ARG A 170 2.67 -6.34 16.13
C ARG A 170 2.41 -4.84 16.05
N ALA A 171 3.07 -4.15 15.12
CA ALA A 171 3.00 -2.70 14.97
C ALA A 171 1.70 -2.22 14.29
N PHE A 172 1.26 -2.89 13.23
CA PHE A 172 0.13 -2.47 12.41
C PHE A 172 -1.15 -3.24 12.74
N ARG A 173 -1.72 -3.00 13.93
CA ARG A 173 -2.93 -3.69 14.40
C ARG A 173 -4.22 -3.20 13.77
N ASN A 174 -4.24 -1.96 13.31
CA ASN A 174 -5.45 -1.25 12.90
C ASN A 174 -5.61 -1.08 11.38
N CYS A 175 -4.93 -1.89 10.57
CA CYS A 175 -5.05 -1.88 9.11
C CYS A 175 -5.07 -3.30 8.53
N THR A 176 -5.42 -3.41 7.26
CA THR A 176 -5.28 -4.64 6.49
C THR A 176 -3.79 -4.95 6.32
N LEU A 177 -3.42 -6.23 6.46
CA LEU A 177 -2.04 -6.70 6.32
C LEU A 177 -2.01 -7.88 5.35
N LEU A 178 -1.29 -7.71 4.22
CA LEU A 178 -1.11 -8.70 3.18
C LEU A 178 0.35 -9.10 3.04
N GLY A 179 0.58 -10.39 2.83
CA GLY A 179 1.90 -10.95 2.58
C GLY A 179 2.16 -11.14 1.08
N TYR A 180 3.18 -10.52 0.51
CA TYR A 180 3.60 -10.74 -0.88
C TYR A 180 4.55 -11.92 -1.00
N GLU A 181 4.47 -12.66 -2.11
CA GLU A 181 5.33 -13.81 -2.37
C GLU A 181 6.65 -13.42 -3.00
N LEU A 182 7.69 -14.15 -2.61
CA LEU A 182 8.96 -14.25 -3.33
C LEU A 182 9.19 -15.74 -3.63
N PRO A 183 8.91 -16.22 -4.85
CA PRO A 183 8.75 -17.65 -5.13
C PRO A 183 9.95 -18.53 -4.74
N TRP A 184 11.17 -18.00 -4.78
CA TRP A 184 12.38 -18.73 -4.38
C TRP A 184 12.55 -18.88 -2.87
N ASN A 185 11.87 -18.02 -2.09
CA ASN A 185 11.87 -18.08 -0.62
C ASN A 185 10.64 -18.82 -0.07
N ASN A 186 9.60 -19.01 -0.90
CA ASN A 186 8.34 -19.60 -0.49
C ASN A 186 8.24 -21.06 -0.93
N LEU A 187 8.87 -21.98 -0.17
CA LEU A 187 8.78 -23.41 -0.42
C LEU A 187 7.34 -23.93 -0.23
N SER A 188 6.56 -23.26 0.60
CA SER A 188 5.15 -23.49 0.79
C SER A 188 4.47 -22.14 1.02
N VAL A 189 3.46 -21.79 0.24
CA VAL A 189 2.73 -20.53 0.37
C VAL A 189 1.25 -20.74 0.12
N SER A 190 0.42 -20.11 0.95
CA SER A 190 -1.04 -20.05 0.76
C SER A 190 -1.42 -18.64 0.30
N LEU A 191 -1.64 -18.46 -0.99
CA LEU A 191 -2.12 -17.21 -1.56
C LEU A 191 -3.64 -17.30 -1.73
N ASN A 192 -4.35 -16.39 -1.09
CA ASN A 192 -5.81 -16.38 -1.02
C ASN A 192 -6.42 -14.99 -1.27
N CYS A 193 -5.58 -14.00 -1.58
CA CYS A 193 -5.96 -12.67 -2.02
C CYS A 193 -5.19 -12.34 -3.30
N PHE A 194 -5.88 -11.84 -4.33
CA PHE A 194 -5.27 -11.58 -5.62
C PHE A 194 -5.68 -10.21 -6.12
N ILE A 195 -4.75 -9.50 -6.71
CA ILE A 195 -4.98 -8.18 -7.33
C ILE A 195 -4.78 -8.33 -8.84
N PRO A 196 -5.86 -8.24 -9.66
CA PRO A 196 -5.75 -8.32 -11.10
C PRO A 196 -4.97 -7.12 -11.66
N LEU A 197 -4.11 -7.39 -12.63
CA LEU A 197 -3.25 -6.41 -13.27
C LEU A 197 -3.53 -6.33 -14.77
N GLU A 198 -3.24 -5.17 -15.33
CA GLU A 198 -3.18 -4.97 -16.77
C GLU A 198 -1.72 -4.93 -17.25
N GLU A 199 -1.51 -5.11 -18.55
CA GLU A 199 -0.17 -5.13 -19.16
C GLU A 199 0.66 -3.89 -18.79
N ARG A 200 0.03 -2.69 -18.67
CA ARG A 200 0.74 -1.47 -18.29
C ARG A 200 1.33 -1.52 -16.87
N HIS A 201 0.64 -2.20 -15.93
CA HIS A 201 1.14 -2.39 -14.56
C HIS A 201 2.32 -3.36 -14.54
N VAL A 202 2.24 -4.44 -15.33
CA VAL A 202 3.33 -5.41 -15.47
C VAL A 202 4.56 -4.76 -16.11
N LYS A 203 4.37 -3.98 -17.17
CA LYS A 203 5.48 -3.22 -17.79
C LYS A 203 6.15 -2.26 -16.81
N LYS A 204 5.35 -1.54 -16.01
CA LYS A 204 5.88 -0.59 -15.03
C LYS A 204 6.68 -1.30 -13.92
N LYS A 205 6.20 -2.47 -13.44
CA LYS A 205 6.95 -3.35 -12.54
C LYS A 205 8.31 -3.74 -13.14
N ILE A 206 8.33 -4.19 -14.41
CA ILE A 206 9.56 -4.59 -15.10
C ILE A 206 10.54 -3.43 -15.23
N LEU A 207 10.07 -2.24 -15.64
CA LEU A 207 10.90 -1.04 -15.74
C LEU A 207 11.49 -0.63 -14.38
N ALA A 208 10.74 -0.78 -13.29
CA ALA A 208 11.24 -0.53 -11.95
C ALA A 208 12.33 -1.53 -11.55
N LEU A 209 12.11 -2.81 -11.82
CA LEU A 209 13.10 -3.86 -11.57
C LEU A 209 14.36 -3.71 -12.43
N ASP A 210 14.23 -3.20 -13.65
CA ASP A 210 15.39 -2.95 -14.54
C ASP A 210 16.38 -1.91 -13.98
N CYS A 211 15.96 -1.11 -12.99
CA CYS A 211 16.87 -0.20 -12.28
C CYS A 211 17.93 -0.93 -11.45
N TYR A 212 17.66 -2.17 -11.02
CA TYR A 212 18.54 -2.97 -10.16
C TYR A 212 19.61 -3.71 -10.96
N ASN A 213 20.57 -2.99 -11.54
CA ASN A 213 21.67 -3.60 -12.30
C ASN A 213 22.52 -4.54 -11.45
N SER A 214 22.67 -4.22 -10.16
CA SER A 214 23.40 -5.05 -9.20
C SER A 214 22.80 -6.45 -9.03
N GLN A 215 21.49 -6.64 -9.31
CA GLN A 215 20.74 -7.87 -9.09
C GLN A 215 20.64 -8.77 -10.35
N LYS A 216 20.98 -8.25 -11.52
CA LYS A 216 20.84 -8.96 -12.82
C LYS A 216 21.64 -10.25 -12.94
N HIS A 217 22.57 -10.51 -12.03
CA HIS A 217 23.30 -11.78 -11.98
C HIS A 217 22.48 -12.94 -11.40
N ASN A 218 21.37 -12.66 -10.72
CA ASN A 218 20.49 -13.68 -10.14
C ASN A 218 19.65 -14.35 -11.24
N PRO A 219 19.57 -15.71 -11.27
CA PRO A 219 18.84 -16.43 -12.33
C PRO A 219 17.36 -16.06 -12.48
N TYR A 220 16.73 -15.68 -11.38
CA TYR A 220 15.32 -15.25 -11.36
C TYR A 220 15.14 -13.78 -11.74
N PHE A 221 16.21 -12.98 -11.82
CA PHE A 221 16.10 -11.54 -12.06
C PHE A 221 16.05 -11.23 -13.57
N ASN A 222 14.93 -11.56 -14.19
CA ASN A 222 14.69 -11.32 -15.61
C ASN A 222 13.20 -11.19 -15.93
N GLU A 223 12.88 -10.46 -17.01
CA GLU A 223 11.51 -10.19 -17.45
C GLU A 223 10.66 -11.46 -17.65
N LYS A 224 11.25 -12.52 -18.23
CA LYS A 224 10.51 -13.77 -18.49
C LYS A 224 10.01 -14.38 -17.20
N PHE A 225 10.84 -14.40 -16.18
CA PHE A 225 10.44 -14.89 -14.86
C PHE A 225 9.34 -14.01 -14.24
N PHE A 226 9.51 -12.69 -14.24
CA PHE A 226 8.52 -11.78 -13.66
C PHE A 226 7.15 -11.93 -14.34
N ARG A 227 7.11 -11.98 -15.68
CA ARG A 227 5.90 -12.22 -16.45
C ARG A 227 5.27 -13.58 -16.16
N SER A 228 6.08 -14.62 -15.99
CA SER A 228 5.59 -15.97 -15.70
C SER A 228 4.85 -16.02 -14.36
N VAL A 229 5.38 -15.37 -13.33
CA VAL A 229 4.75 -15.32 -12.00
C VAL A 229 3.39 -14.63 -12.07
N VAL A 230 3.32 -13.41 -12.61
CA VAL A 230 2.06 -12.65 -12.69
C VAL A 230 1.06 -13.31 -13.63
N LYS A 231 1.50 -14.00 -14.69
CA LYS A 231 0.64 -14.78 -15.59
C LYS A 231 0.03 -15.98 -14.88
N MET A 232 0.84 -16.71 -14.13
CA MET A 232 0.35 -17.87 -13.34
C MET A 232 -0.72 -17.43 -12.35
N ARG A 233 -0.53 -16.31 -11.65
CA ARG A 233 -1.51 -15.76 -10.70
C ARG A 233 -2.75 -15.23 -11.41
N GLY A 234 -2.59 -14.64 -12.59
CA GLY A 234 -3.71 -14.19 -13.42
C GLY A 234 -4.65 -15.32 -13.79
N ILE A 235 -4.13 -16.47 -14.20
CA ILE A 235 -4.94 -17.66 -14.57
C ILE A 235 -5.81 -18.12 -13.39
N GLN A 236 -5.36 -17.99 -12.15
CA GLN A 236 -6.14 -18.34 -10.96
C GLN A 236 -7.39 -17.47 -10.77
N LEU A 237 -7.45 -16.30 -11.40
CA LEU A 237 -8.57 -15.36 -11.39
C LEU A 237 -9.35 -15.29 -12.72
N ALA A 238 -9.02 -16.10 -13.71
CA ALA A 238 -9.48 -15.95 -15.09
C ALA A 238 -9.13 -14.56 -15.69
N ASN A 239 -8.01 -13.97 -15.27
CA ASN A 239 -7.44 -12.73 -15.78
C ASN A 239 -6.12 -13.01 -16.50
N GLU A 240 -5.66 -12.03 -17.25
CA GLU A 240 -4.38 -12.16 -17.95
C GLU A 240 -3.19 -12.12 -16.97
N TYR A 241 -3.19 -11.18 -16.04
CA TYR A 241 -2.15 -11.02 -15.02
C TYR A 241 -2.77 -10.72 -13.65
N ALA A 242 -2.10 -11.17 -12.61
CA ALA A 242 -2.38 -10.78 -11.23
C ALA A 242 -1.11 -10.92 -10.37
N GLU A 243 -1.11 -10.29 -9.22
CA GLU A 243 -0.23 -10.61 -8.10
C GLU A 243 -1.05 -11.28 -7.00
N GLY A 244 -0.43 -12.27 -6.33
CA GLY A 244 -1.06 -13.06 -5.28
C GLY A 244 -0.49 -12.71 -3.91
N PHE A 245 -1.35 -12.75 -2.90
CA PHE A 245 -1.02 -12.37 -1.53
C PHE A 245 -1.57 -13.38 -0.53
N GLU A 246 -0.84 -13.56 0.55
CA GLU A 246 -1.35 -14.17 1.77
C GLU A 246 -2.18 -13.13 2.54
N THR A 247 -3.42 -13.47 2.88
CA THR A 247 -4.21 -12.64 3.79
C THR A 247 -3.76 -12.90 5.23
N ILE A 248 -2.92 -12.03 5.77
CA ILE A 248 -2.47 -12.13 7.17
C ILE A 248 -3.57 -11.59 8.09
N LYS A 249 -4.17 -10.46 7.73
CA LYS A 249 -5.29 -9.84 8.44
C LYS A 249 -6.04 -8.89 7.51
N VAL A 250 -7.37 -8.94 7.56
CA VAL A 250 -8.23 -7.97 6.85
C VAL A 250 -9.03 -7.14 7.85
N ARG A 251 -9.09 -5.85 7.60
CA ARG A 251 -9.96 -4.92 8.29
C ARG A 251 -11.05 -4.45 7.33
N LEU A 252 -12.27 -5.00 7.48
CA LEU A 252 -13.36 -4.81 6.51
C LEU A 252 -13.97 -3.40 6.53
N ASP A 253 -13.99 -2.72 7.66
CA ASP A 253 -14.52 -1.36 7.79
C ASP A 253 -13.75 -0.30 6.98
N GLN A 254 -12.62 -0.66 6.43
CA GLN A 254 -11.83 0.17 5.50
C GLN A 254 -12.09 -0.16 4.02
N LEU A 255 -12.78 -1.28 3.76
CA LEU A 255 -13.02 -1.79 2.41
C LEU A 255 -14.48 -1.59 1.94
N ILE A 256 -15.39 -1.38 2.89
CA ILE A 256 -16.82 -1.14 2.68
C ILE A 256 -17.23 0.25 3.16
#